data_1b74dc031f84ec4539746c5d338eb463
#
_entry.id   1b74dc031f84ec4539746c5d338eb463
#
_cell.length_a   1.000
_cell.length_b   1.000
_cell.length_c   1.000
_cell.angle_alpha   90.00
_cell.angle_beta   90.00
_cell.angle_gamma   90.00
#
_symmetry.space_group_name_H-M   'P 1'
#
loop_
_entity.id
_entity.type
_entity.pdbx_description
1 polymer ?
#
loop_
_entity_poly.entity_id
_entity_poly.type
_entity_poly.pdbx_seq_one_letter_code
_entity_poly.pdbx_strand_id
1 'polypeptide(L)' 'MADPYSILGVSKGADEKAIKSAYRKLAKELHPDKNKDNPKASERFSEITQAYDLLSDPKKRGQF' A
#
# COMPACT_ATOMS: atom_id res chain seq x y z
N MET A 1 -12.29 1.14 9.52
CA MET A 1 -11.09 0.59 8.88
C MET A 1 -10.75 1.40 7.63
N ALA A 2 -9.48 1.65 7.45
CA ALA A 2 -9.01 2.35 6.25
C ALA A 2 -9.15 1.43 5.03
N ASP A 3 -9.65 1.97 3.91
CA ASP A 3 -9.71 1.19 2.69
C ASP A 3 -8.31 1.14 2.03
N PRO A 4 -8.08 0.22 1.08
CA PRO A 4 -6.75 0.09 0.48
C PRO A 4 -6.27 1.34 -0.24
N TYR A 5 -7.17 2.14 -0.78
CA TYR A 5 -6.78 3.40 -1.42
C TYR A 5 -6.22 4.39 -0.39
N SER A 6 -6.89 4.51 0.76
CA SER A 6 -6.42 5.38 1.84
C SER A 6 -5.09 4.91 2.41
N ILE A 7 -4.90 3.61 2.54
CA ILE A 7 -3.65 3.04 3.05
C ILE A 7 -2.48 3.42 2.17
N LEU A 8 -2.68 3.40 0.85
CA LEU A 8 -1.64 3.79 -0.11
C LEU A 8 -1.58 5.29 -0.35
N GLY A 9 -2.54 6.05 0.17
CA GLY A 9 -2.57 7.49 0.01
C GLY A 9 -2.93 7.95 -1.40
N VAL A 10 -3.76 7.17 -2.09
CA VAL A 10 -4.23 7.50 -3.43
C VAL A 10 -5.75 7.67 -3.43
N SER A 11 -6.28 8.32 -4.47
CA SER A 11 -7.72 8.49 -4.60
C SER A 11 -8.37 7.20 -5.07
N LYS A 12 -9.68 7.07 -4.82
CA LYS A 12 -10.42 5.88 -5.24
C LYS A 12 -10.47 5.71 -6.75
N GLY A 13 -10.26 6.79 -7.49
CA GLY A 13 -10.20 6.73 -8.95
C GLY A 13 -8.80 6.51 -9.51
N ALA A 14 -7.82 6.27 -8.65
CA ALA A 14 -6.44 6.08 -9.09
C ALA A 14 -6.32 4.86 -10.00
N ASP A 15 -5.55 5.02 -11.09
CA ASP A 15 -5.31 3.90 -11.99
C ASP A 15 -4.21 2.99 -11.44
N GLU A 16 -3.99 1.88 -12.13
CA GLU A 16 -3.01 0.88 -11.71
C GLU A 16 -1.61 1.47 -11.60
N LYS A 17 -1.25 2.34 -12.52
CA LYS A 17 0.06 2.99 -12.52
C LYS A 17 0.25 3.87 -11.28
N ALA A 18 -0.76 4.65 -10.93
CA ALA A 18 -0.72 5.50 -9.75
C ALA A 18 -0.64 4.67 -8.47
N ILE A 19 -1.39 3.59 -8.40
CA ILE A 19 -1.39 2.66 -7.26
C ILE A 19 0.00 2.03 -7.09
N LYS A 20 0.58 1.57 -8.17
CA LYS A 20 1.90 0.94 -8.15
C LYS A 20 2.97 1.93 -7.72
N SER A 21 2.91 3.16 -8.25
CA SER A 21 3.87 4.20 -7.91
C SER A 21 3.79 4.56 -6.44
N ALA A 22 2.57 4.70 -5.90
CA ALA A 22 2.36 5.00 -4.49
C ALA A 22 2.90 3.88 -3.60
N TYR A 23 2.63 2.63 -3.97
CA TYR A 23 3.12 1.48 -3.22
C TYR A 23 4.65 1.46 -3.17
N ARG A 24 5.30 1.65 -4.33
CA ARG A 24 6.75 1.64 -4.41
C ARG A 24 7.38 2.71 -3.51
N LYS A 25 6.80 3.90 -3.52
CA LYS A 25 7.27 5.02 -2.71
C LYS A 25 7.19 4.68 -1.23
N LEU A 26 6.03 4.19 -0.80
CA LEU A 26 5.82 3.83 0.60
C LEU A 26 6.67 2.63 1.02
N ALA A 27 6.78 1.64 0.15
CA ALA A 27 7.59 0.45 0.44
C ALA A 27 9.06 0.85 0.64
N LYS A 28 9.55 1.79 -0.14
CA LYS A 28 10.92 2.27 -0.01
C LYS A 28 11.12 3.02 1.31
N GLU A 29 10.15 3.83 1.71
CA GLU A 29 10.22 4.59 2.95
C GLU A 29 10.08 3.72 4.20
N LEU A 30 9.24 2.69 4.13
CA LEU A 30 8.89 1.86 5.27
C LEU A 30 9.61 0.51 5.30
N HIS A 31 10.57 0.31 4.40
CA HIS A 31 11.25 -0.98 4.32
C HIS A 31 11.91 -1.34 5.66
N PRO A 32 11.75 -2.61 6.11
CA PRO A 32 12.31 -3.03 7.41
C PRO A 32 13.82 -2.80 7.55
N ASP A 33 14.56 -2.90 6.46
CA ASP A 33 16.02 -2.68 6.50
C ASP A 33 16.36 -1.24 6.87
N LYS A 34 15.52 -0.28 6.50
CA LYS A 34 15.74 1.13 6.84
C LYS A 34 15.21 1.48 8.23
N ASN A 35 14.29 0.66 8.75
CA ASN A 35 13.56 0.97 9.98
C ASN A 35 13.65 -0.19 10.96
N LYS A 36 14.84 -0.74 11.13
CA LYS A 36 15.07 -1.92 11.98
C LYS A 36 14.58 -1.74 13.41
N ASP A 37 14.67 -0.54 13.93
CA ASP A 37 14.31 -0.25 15.31
C ASP A 37 12.89 0.30 15.45
N ASN A 38 12.11 0.30 14.36
CA ASN A 38 10.77 0.85 14.37
C ASN A 38 9.72 -0.21 14.02
N PRO A 39 9.08 -0.82 15.03
CA PRO A 39 8.06 -1.84 14.79
C PRO A 39 6.84 -1.30 14.03
N LYS A 40 6.54 -0.01 14.18
CA LYS A 40 5.43 0.60 13.45
C LYS A 40 5.68 0.64 11.95
N ALA A 41 6.92 0.82 11.53
CA ALA A 41 7.26 0.79 10.12
C ALA A 41 7.00 -0.59 9.52
N SER A 42 7.30 -1.65 10.27
CA SER A 42 7.04 -3.01 9.83
C SER A 42 5.54 -3.27 9.67
N GLU A 43 4.74 -2.79 10.62
CA GLU A 43 3.28 -2.93 10.53
C GLU A 43 2.72 -2.18 9.32
N ARG A 44 3.19 -0.95 9.11
CA ARG A 44 2.76 -0.14 7.95
C ARG A 44 3.17 -0.80 6.65
N PHE A 45 4.37 -1.35 6.59
CA PHE A 45 4.83 -2.06 5.41
C PHE A 45 3.90 -3.22 5.07
N SER A 46 3.50 -3.98 6.08
CA SER A 46 2.56 -5.08 5.91
C SER A 46 1.21 -4.59 5.39
N GLU A 47 0.71 -3.46 5.95
CA GLU A 47 -0.56 -2.88 5.52
C GLU A 47 -0.52 -2.43 4.05
N ILE A 48 0.54 -1.73 3.64
CA ILE A 48 0.63 -1.26 2.25
C ILE A 48 0.79 -2.42 1.28
N THR A 49 1.47 -3.48 1.70
CA THR A 49 1.62 -4.68 0.88
C THR A 49 0.27 -5.34 0.65
N GLN A 50 -0.53 -5.48 1.70
CA GLN A 50 -1.86 -6.04 1.58
C GLN A 50 -2.78 -5.16 0.72
N ALA A 51 -2.71 -3.85 0.92
CA ALA A 51 -3.51 -2.91 0.14
C ALA A 51 -3.16 -2.99 -1.34
N TYR A 52 -1.86 -3.05 -1.65
CA TYR A 52 -1.42 -3.17 -3.04
C TYR A 52 -1.88 -4.49 -3.66
N ASP A 53 -1.78 -5.59 -2.90
CA ASP A 53 -2.24 -6.89 -3.39
C ASP A 53 -3.71 -6.86 -3.76
N LEU A 54 -4.54 -6.24 -2.93
CA LEU A 54 -5.97 -6.11 -3.20
C LEU A 54 -6.25 -5.25 -4.43
N LEU A 55 -5.52 -4.16 -4.60
CA LEU A 55 -5.77 -3.21 -5.69
C LEU A 55 -5.11 -3.63 -7.01
N SER A 56 -4.10 -4.48 -6.95
CA SER A 56 -3.43 -4.96 -8.17
C SER A 56 -4.20 -6.08 -8.86
N ASP A 57 -5.11 -6.74 -8.15
CA ASP A 57 -5.96 -7.80 -8.70
C ASP A 57 -7.29 -7.21 -9.14
N PRO A 58 -7.63 -7.26 -10.45
CA PRO A 58 -8.89 -6.71 -10.94
C PRO A 58 -10.13 -7.27 -10.25
N LYS A 59 -10.11 -8.54 -9.88
CA LYS A 59 -11.23 -9.18 -9.19
C LYS A 59 -11.39 -8.63 -7.78
N LYS A 60 -10.30 -8.51 -7.05
CA LYS A 60 -10.32 -7.98 -5.68
C LYS A 60 -10.60 -6.48 -5.68
N ARG A 61 -10.06 -5.77 -6.66
CA ARG A 61 -10.28 -4.33 -6.81
C ARG A 61 -11.76 -4.00 -7.02
N GLY A 62 -12.48 -4.86 -7.72
CA GLY A 62 -13.89 -4.67 -7.96
C GLY A 62 -14.75 -4.71 -6.71
N GLN A 63 -14.22 -5.17 -5.58
CA GLN A 63 -14.92 -5.22 -4.31
C GLN A 63 -14.91 -3.87 -3.58
N PHE A 64 -14.13 -2.94 -4.05
CA PHE A 64 -14.00 -1.63 -3.46
C PHE A 64 -14.34 -0.54 -4.47
#